data_da451fadd959e367819d8ef2e22f7ae3
#
_entry.id   da451fadd959e367819d8ef2e22f7ae3
#
_cell.length_a   1.000
_cell.length_b   1.000
_cell.length_c   1.000
_cell.angle_alpha   90.00
_cell.angle_beta   90.00
_cell.angle_gamma   90.00
#
_symmetry.space_group_name_H-M   'P 1'
#
loop_
_entity.id
_entity.type
_entity.pdbx_description
1 polymer ?
#
loop_
_entity_poly.entity_id
_entity_poly.type
_entity_poly.pdbx_seq_one_letter_code
_entity_poly.pdbx_strand_id
1 'polypeptide(L)'
;MRKTKKVGKVKSKSISIPRHMKKEWKLFYVLLLITLLLGTLNVAQAKGYFVPNLSDLWSDNVDEENVIHLDNLTLEQKIAQMVITHGGTHNREAWQRMQLGGIHLFAMESEELFTYVINDFQEGMTIPFFVTADLEGCWNPFANFYDSVSVSDINSTEDAYQKGLVDGELLSRMGFTINFAPVVDLDDKIWGCRSFPGDEQRISELAESYIFGIQEQGLIATAKHYPGKTLVVLDPHQELVVAEIESE
;
A
#
# COMPACT_ATOMS: atom_id res chain seq x y z
N MET A 1 -76.52 -29.38 19.11
CA MET A 1 -75.18 -29.63 19.68
C MET A 1 -74.13 -29.63 18.56
N ARG A 2 -73.39 -28.55 18.42
CA ARG A 2 -72.27 -28.44 17.42
C ARG A 2 -70.98 -28.80 18.12
N LYS A 3 -70.27 -29.82 17.64
CA LYS A 3 -68.94 -30.23 18.12
C LYS A 3 -67.87 -29.31 17.50
N THR A 4 -67.15 -28.57 18.33
CA THR A 4 -66.00 -27.78 17.94
C THR A 4 -64.76 -28.71 17.80
N LYS A 5 -64.15 -28.77 16.60
CA LYS A 5 -62.88 -29.43 16.37
C LYS A 5 -61.72 -28.56 16.92
N LYS A 6 -60.93 -29.15 17.83
CA LYS A 6 -59.67 -28.57 18.30
C LYS A 6 -58.65 -28.54 17.16
N VAL A 7 -58.17 -27.34 16.82
CA VAL A 7 -57.06 -27.15 15.90
C VAL A 7 -55.75 -27.45 16.65
N GLY A 8 -55.03 -28.43 16.15
CA GLY A 8 -53.71 -28.82 16.71
C GLY A 8 -52.66 -27.73 16.49
N LYS A 9 -51.94 -27.36 17.55
CA LYS A 9 -50.79 -26.47 17.49
C LYS A 9 -49.66 -27.11 16.68
N VAL A 10 -49.33 -26.53 15.53
CA VAL A 10 -48.11 -26.88 14.76
C VAL A 10 -46.91 -26.40 15.55
N LYS A 11 -46.05 -27.31 16.01
CA LYS A 11 -44.76 -26.96 16.62
C LYS A 11 -43.82 -26.49 15.52
N SER A 12 -43.44 -25.20 15.52
CA SER A 12 -42.37 -24.71 14.66
C SER A 12 -41.04 -25.34 15.10
N LYS A 13 -40.42 -26.13 14.24
CA LYS A 13 -39.05 -26.57 14.43
C LYS A 13 -38.14 -25.38 14.22
N SER A 14 -37.45 -24.92 15.28
CA SER A 14 -36.39 -23.94 15.14
C SER A 14 -35.22 -24.60 14.38
N ILE A 15 -34.91 -24.04 13.21
CA ILE A 15 -33.74 -24.44 12.43
C ILE A 15 -32.52 -23.87 13.11
N SER A 16 -31.68 -24.69 13.74
CA SER A 16 -30.42 -24.25 14.33
C SER A 16 -29.34 -24.15 13.25
N ILE A 17 -28.85 -22.96 12.99
CA ILE A 17 -27.75 -22.71 12.04
C ILE A 17 -26.44 -23.24 12.65
N PRO A 18 -25.64 -24.07 11.93
CA PRO A 18 -24.36 -24.59 12.41
C PRO A 18 -23.37 -23.49 12.80
N ARG A 19 -22.51 -23.75 13.80
CA ARG A 19 -21.59 -22.75 14.36
C ARG A 19 -20.60 -22.15 13.32
N HIS A 20 -20.14 -22.95 12.36
CA HIS A 20 -19.25 -22.49 11.29
C HIS A 20 -19.96 -21.53 10.33
N MET A 21 -21.20 -21.81 9.95
CA MET A 21 -22.01 -20.89 9.13
C MET A 21 -22.24 -19.55 9.82
N LYS A 22 -22.32 -19.50 11.16
CA LYS A 22 -22.47 -18.23 11.89
C LYS A 22 -21.25 -17.31 11.73
N LYS A 23 -20.03 -17.86 11.54
CA LYS A 23 -18.81 -17.07 11.32
C LYS A 23 -18.78 -16.48 9.90
N GLU A 24 -19.14 -17.29 8.91
CA GLU A 24 -19.25 -16.85 7.50
C GLU A 24 -20.37 -15.83 7.30
N TRP A 25 -21.51 -16.02 7.96
CA TRP A 25 -22.60 -15.04 7.94
C TRP A 25 -22.20 -13.72 8.60
N LYS A 26 -21.39 -13.75 9.65
CA LYS A 26 -20.86 -12.52 10.25
C LYS A 26 -19.97 -11.77 9.26
N LEU A 27 -19.06 -12.48 8.59
CA LEU A 27 -18.21 -11.89 7.56
C LEU A 27 -19.05 -11.33 6.39
N PHE A 28 -20.05 -12.09 5.94
CA PHE A 28 -20.98 -11.65 4.90
C PHE A 28 -21.72 -10.36 5.30
N TYR A 29 -22.23 -10.29 6.54
CA TYR A 29 -22.92 -9.08 7.02
C TYR A 29 -21.97 -7.90 7.17
N VAL A 30 -20.73 -8.12 7.60
CA VAL A 30 -19.72 -7.05 7.67
C VAL A 30 -19.41 -6.53 6.27
N LEU A 31 -19.17 -7.41 5.30
CA LEU A 31 -18.93 -7.02 3.91
C LEU A 31 -20.14 -6.31 3.30
N LEU A 32 -21.36 -6.81 3.57
CA LEU A 32 -22.60 -6.16 3.11
C LEU A 32 -22.77 -4.76 3.72
N LEU A 33 -22.47 -4.59 5.01
CA LEU A 33 -22.53 -3.29 5.69
C LEU A 33 -21.47 -2.33 5.11
N ILE A 34 -20.26 -2.80 4.84
CA ILE A 34 -19.21 -2.00 4.20
C ILE A 34 -19.67 -1.58 2.79
N THR A 35 -20.23 -2.50 2.01
CA THR A 35 -20.73 -2.19 0.66
C THR A 35 -21.90 -1.20 0.68
N LEU A 36 -22.83 -1.36 1.63
CA LEU A 36 -23.93 -0.42 1.83
C LEU A 36 -23.42 0.94 2.29
N LEU A 37 -22.45 0.99 3.20
CA LEU A 37 -21.82 2.23 3.66
C LEU A 37 -21.11 2.95 2.52
N LEU A 38 -20.32 2.24 1.72
CA LEU A 38 -19.67 2.79 0.53
C LEU A 38 -20.70 3.26 -0.52
N GLY A 39 -21.78 2.51 -0.70
CA GLY A 39 -22.89 2.90 -1.59
C GLY A 39 -23.63 4.15 -1.12
N THR A 40 -23.89 4.26 0.19
CA THR A 40 -24.53 5.47 0.75
C THR A 40 -23.63 6.69 0.71
N LEU A 41 -22.31 6.52 0.92
CA LEU A 41 -21.32 7.59 0.77
C LEU A 41 -21.28 8.11 -0.68
N ASN A 42 -21.26 7.21 -1.67
CA ASN A 42 -21.30 7.60 -3.08
C ASN A 42 -22.61 8.32 -3.45
N VAL A 43 -23.75 7.84 -2.97
CA VAL A 43 -25.06 8.48 -3.22
C VAL A 43 -25.16 9.84 -2.52
N ALA A 44 -24.62 9.96 -1.30
CA ALA A 44 -24.59 11.24 -0.57
C ALA A 44 -23.72 12.27 -1.31
N GLN A 45 -22.54 11.84 -1.79
CA GLN A 45 -21.65 12.68 -2.60
C GLN A 45 -22.33 13.12 -3.91
N ALA A 46 -22.96 12.18 -4.64
CA ALA A 46 -23.67 12.47 -5.89
C ALA A 46 -24.87 13.40 -5.73
N LYS A 47 -25.48 13.45 -4.52
CA LYS A 47 -26.62 14.32 -4.20
C LYS A 47 -26.23 15.62 -3.50
N GLY A 48 -24.92 15.91 -3.34
CA GLY A 48 -24.43 17.13 -2.70
C GLY A 48 -24.74 17.21 -1.20
N TYR A 49 -25.04 16.08 -0.54
CA TYR A 49 -25.10 16.07 0.91
C TYR A 49 -23.71 16.28 1.50
N PHE A 50 -23.60 17.18 2.45
CA PHE A 50 -22.36 17.48 3.16
C PHE A 50 -21.84 16.20 3.85
N VAL A 51 -20.76 15.65 3.32
CA VAL A 51 -19.90 14.72 4.07
C VAL A 51 -18.92 15.62 4.80
N PRO A 52 -18.84 15.58 6.14
CA PRO A 52 -17.85 16.37 6.87
C PRO A 52 -16.47 16.15 6.24
N ASN A 53 -15.73 17.23 6.02
CA ASN A 53 -14.35 17.10 5.59
C ASN A 53 -13.59 16.40 6.72
N LEU A 54 -13.15 15.16 6.49
CA LEU A 54 -12.44 14.40 7.51
C LEU A 54 -11.11 15.07 7.90
N SER A 55 -10.57 15.95 7.06
CA SER A 55 -9.40 16.76 7.41
C SER A 55 -9.65 17.68 8.60
N ASP A 56 -10.90 18.19 8.77
CA ASP A 56 -11.25 19.05 9.90
C ASP A 56 -11.20 18.30 11.24
N LEU A 57 -11.41 16.97 11.22
CA LEU A 57 -11.27 16.11 12.40
C LEU A 57 -9.82 15.83 12.79
N TRP A 58 -8.88 16.06 11.86
CA TRP A 58 -7.46 15.82 12.10
C TRP A 58 -6.76 17.05 12.69
N SER A 59 -7.21 18.26 12.33
CA SER A 59 -6.62 19.50 12.83
C SER A 59 -6.65 19.60 14.35
N ASP A 60 -7.68 19.03 14.98
CA ASP A 60 -7.83 19.03 16.44
C ASP A 60 -6.81 18.12 17.17
N ASN A 61 -6.09 17.28 16.42
CA ASN A 61 -5.09 16.37 16.98
C ASN A 61 -3.64 16.87 16.83
N VAL A 62 -3.45 18.05 16.25
CA VAL A 62 -2.12 18.68 16.08
C VAL A 62 -1.89 19.64 17.23
N ASP A 63 -0.80 19.47 17.98
CA ASP A 63 -0.44 20.39 19.05
C ASP A 63 0.30 21.65 18.53
N GLU A 64 0.66 22.56 19.43
CA GLU A 64 1.35 23.82 19.11
C GLU A 64 2.75 23.61 18.51
N GLU A 65 3.32 22.40 18.68
CA GLU A 65 4.62 22.01 18.12
C GLU A 65 4.49 21.29 16.77
N ASN A 66 3.30 21.22 16.19
CA ASN A 66 2.95 20.43 15.00
C ASN A 66 3.18 18.92 15.17
N VAL A 67 3.04 18.41 16.39
CA VAL A 67 3.14 17.00 16.71
C VAL A 67 1.75 16.38 16.80
N ILE A 68 1.59 15.21 16.21
CA ILE A 68 0.38 14.40 16.34
C ILE A 68 0.66 13.24 17.29
N HIS A 69 -0.02 13.23 18.40
CA HIS A 69 0.09 12.15 19.37
C HIS A 69 -0.80 10.98 18.97
N LEU A 70 -0.21 9.80 18.84
CA LEU A 70 -0.92 8.58 18.43
C LEU A 70 -2.16 8.28 19.30
N ASP A 71 -2.08 8.58 20.60
CA ASP A 71 -3.17 8.34 21.55
C ASP A 71 -4.39 9.24 21.31
N ASN A 72 -4.21 10.38 20.66
CA ASN A 72 -5.28 11.31 20.31
C ASN A 72 -6.03 10.89 19.04
N LEU A 73 -5.49 9.95 18.25
CA LEU A 73 -6.12 9.47 17.03
C LEU A 73 -7.19 8.43 17.32
N THR A 74 -8.34 8.54 16.63
CA THR A 74 -9.35 7.48 16.62
C THR A 74 -8.82 6.21 15.96
N LEU A 75 -9.50 5.09 16.14
CA LEU A 75 -9.14 3.83 15.50
C LEU A 75 -9.18 3.95 13.96
N GLU A 76 -10.19 4.63 13.42
CA GLU A 76 -10.35 4.86 11.99
C GLU A 76 -9.19 5.69 11.43
N GLN A 77 -8.75 6.72 12.16
CA GLN A 77 -7.59 7.53 11.79
C GLN A 77 -6.31 6.71 11.79
N LYS A 78 -6.09 5.89 12.83
CA LYS A 78 -4.93 4.97 12.90
C LYS A 78 -4.93 4.00 11.73
N ILE A 79 -6.09 3.42 11.38
CA ILE A 79 -6.23 2.51 10.24
C ILE A 79 -5.94 3.25 8.92
N ALA A 80 -6.48 4.46 8.74
CA ALA A 80 -6.25 5.25 7.54
C ALA A 80 -4.75 5.49 7.29
N GLN A 81 -4.00 5.81 8.35
CA GLN A 81 -2.56 6.03 8.26
C GLN A 81 -1.73 4.77 7.95
N MET A 82 -2.32 3.57 8.08
CA MET A 82 -1.67 2.30 7.70
C MET A 82 -1.88 1.93 6.23
N VAL A 83 -2.64 2.71 5.47
CA VAL A 83 -3.03 2.40 4.09
C VAL A 83 -2.25 3.24 3.11
N ILE A 84 -1.49 2.59 2.22
CA ILE A 84 -0.94 3.19 0.99
C ILE A 84 -1.78 2.68 -0.18
N THR A 85 -2.27 3.58 -1.01
CA THR A 85 -3.15 3.25 -2.13
C THR A 85 -2.59 3.77 -3.45
N HIS A 86 -3.18 3.33 -4.56
CA HIS A 86 -2.84 3.83 -5.88
C HIS A 86 -3.19 5.33 -6.02
N GLY A 87 -2.19 6.14 -6.40
CA GLY A 87 -2.30 7.60 -6.56
C GLY A 87 -2.94 8.02 -7.89
N GLY A 88 -4.10 7.46 -8.24
CA GLY A 88 -4.86 7.91 -9.41
C GLY A 88 -5.53 9.27 -9.17
N THR A 89 -5.34 10.24 -10.06
CA THR A 89 -5.83 11.61 -9.89
C THR A 89 -7.34 11.73 -9.71
N HIS A 90 -8.12 10.81 -10.28
CA HIS A 90 -9.58 10.77 -10.12
C HIS A 90 -10.05 10.38 -8.71
N ASN A 91 -9.18 9.82 -7.88
CA ASN A 91 -9.48 9.44 -6.50
C ASN A 91 -8.86 10.39 -5.47
N ARG A 92 -8.11 11.41 -5.91
CA ARG A 92 -7.36 12.32 -5.03
C ARG A 92 -8.21 12.86 -3.88
N GLU A 93 -9.33 13.51 -4.19
CA GLU A 93 -10.19 14.11 -3.17
C GLU A 93 -10.75 13.10 -2.16
N ALA A 94 -10.96 11.84 -2.57
CA ALA A 94 -11.39 10.78 -1.67
C ALA A 94 -10.26 10.39 -0.71
N TRP A 95 -9.03 10.20 -1.24
CA TRP A 95 -7.88 9.83 -0.44
C TRP A 95 -7.45 10.94 0.52
N GLN A 96 -7.51 12.20 0.08
CA GLN A 96 -7.26 13.35 0.93
C GLN A 96 -8.30 13.46 2.07
N ARG A 97 -9.60 13.33 1.76
CA ARG A 97 -10.65 13.34 2.79
C ARG A 97 -10.51 12.22 3.81
N MET A 98 -10.08 11.04 3.37
CA MET A 98 -9.84 9.89 4.25
C MET A 98 -8.54 10.03 5.03
N GLN A 99 -7.66 10.97 4.68
CA GLN A 99 -6.33 11.16 5.28
C GLN A 99 -5.56 9.84 5.32
N LEU A 100 -5.46 9.15 4.17
CA LEU A 100 -4.71 7.90 4.07
C LEU A 100 -3.22 8.12 4.36
N GLY A 101 -2.51 7.06 4.76
CA GLY A 101 -1.09 7.12 5.08
C GLY A 101 -0.20 7.38 3.88
N GLY A 102 -0.61 6.96 2.67
CA GLY A 102 0.24 7.18 1.50
C GLY A 102 -0.41 6.86 0.15
N ILE A 103 0.33 7.23 -0.88
CA ILE A 103 0.01 6.96 -2.29
C ILE A 103 1.20 6.31 -3.00
N HIS A 104 0.90 5.37 -3.87
CA HIS A 104 1.86 4.76 -4.78
C HIS A 104 1.66 5.30 -6.19
N LEU A 105 2.73 5.82 -6.81
CA LEU A 105 2.69 6.41 -8.14
C LEU A 105 3.36 5.51 -9.17
N PHE A 106 2.67 5.32 -10.28
CA PHE A 106 3.18 4.62 -11.45
C PHE A 106 3.76 5.60 -12.48
N ALA A 107 4.21 5.07 -13.62
CA ALA A 107 4.88 5.84 -14.65
C ALA A 107 4.08 7.07 -15.10
N MET A 108 4.78 8.18 -15.25
CA MET A 108 4.29 9.44 -15.82
C MET A 108 5.25 9.94 -16.90
N GLU A 109 4.85 10.99 -17.62
CA GLU A 109 5.58 11.47 -18.79
C GLU A 109 6.85 12.27 -18.42
N SER A 110 6.85 12.96 -17.27
CA SER A 110 7.97 13.81 -16.88
C SER A 110 8.12 13.99 -15.36
N GLU A 111 9.28 14.48 -14.94
CA GLU A 111 9.59 14.85 -13.56
C GLU A 111 8.65 15.95 -13.04
N GLU A 112 8.35 16.94 -13.86
CA GLU A 112 7.46 18.05 -13.50
C GLU A 112 6.03 17.54 -13.23
N LEU A 113 5.58 16.53 -14.00
CA LEU A 113 4.26 15.95 -13.79
C LEU A 113 4.19 15.19 -12.48
N PHE A 114 5.23 14.43 -12.10
CA PHE A 114 5.31 13.80 -10.79
C PHE A 114 5.25 14.84 -9.68
N THR A 115 6.10 15.88 -9.75
CA THR A 115 6.13 16.95 -8.75
C THR A 115 4.79 17.66 -8.63
N TYR A 116 4.13 17.94 -9.75
CA TYR A 116 2.80 18.55 -9.77
C TYR A 116 1.76 17.66 -9.08
N VAL A 117 1.70 16.38 -9.44
CA VAL A 117 0.74 15.42 -8.88
C VAL A 117 0.98 15.20 -7.39
N ILE A 118 2.25 15.08 -6.97
CA ILE A 118 2.61 14.93 -5.56
C ILE A 118 2.14 16.14 -4.75
N ASN A 119 2.45 17.35 -5.21
CA ASN A 119 2.03 18.59 -4.53
C ASN A 119 0.50 18.69 -4.45
N ASP A 120 -0.20 18.33 -5.52
CA ASP A 120 -1.67 18.32 -5.58
C ASP A 120 -2.29 17.30 -4.60
N PHE A 121 -1.66 16.15 -4.37
CA PHE A 121 -2.06 15.18 -3.35
C PHE A 121 -1.75 15.66 -1.93
N GLN A 122 -0.64 16.37 -1.71
CA GLN A 122 -0.25 16.88 -0.39
C GLN A 122 -1.09 18.08 0.05
N GLU A 123 -1.76 18.76 -0.89
CA GLU A 123 -2.56 19.94 -0.57
C GLU A 123 -3.71 19.59 0.41
N GLY A 124 -3.76 20.29 1.54
CA GLY A 124 -4.80 20.10 2.57
C GLY A 124 -4.64 18.86 3.44
N MET A 125 -3.51 18.15 3.34
CA MET A 125 -3.22 17.03 4.24
C MET A 125 -2.71 17.53 5.60
N THR A 126 -3.29 17.02 6.69
CA THR A 126 -2.81 17.27 8.06
C THR A 126 -1.55 16.44 8.35
N ILE A 127 -1.59 15.17 7.95
CA ILE A 127 -0.40 14.31 7.92
C ILE A 127 -0.04 14.11 6.45
N PRO A 128 1.15 14.53 5.99
CA PRO A 128 1.55 14.34 4.61
C PRO A 128 1.51 12.88 4.20
N PHE A 129 1.08 12.59 2.98
CA PHE A 129 1.17 11.25 2.41
C PHE A 129 2.61 10.78 2.35
N PHE A 130 2.85 9.52 2.70
CA PHE A 130 3.98 8.80 2.14
C PHE A 130 3.78 8.64 0.65
N VAL A 131 4.72 9.10 -0.15
CA VAL A 131 4.70 8.96 -1.61
C VAL A 131 5.70 7.89 -2.00
N THR A 132 5.22 6.86 -2.69
CA THR A 132 6.02 5.65 -2.94
C THR A 132 6.15 5.35 -4.43
N ALA A 133 7.27 4.74 -4.82
CA ALA A 133 7.52 4.21 -6.16
C ALA A 133 8.30 2.90 -6.09
N ASP A 134 8.32 2.17 -7.22
CA ASP A 134 9.12 0.97 -7.44
C ASP A 134 10.30 1.31 -8.40
N LEU A 135 11.31 2.05 -7.92
CA LEU A 135 12.54 2.26 -8.69
C LEU A 135 13.52 1.13 -8.40
N GLU A 136 13.40 0.05 -9.18
CA GLU A 136 14.11 -1.23 -9.01
C GLU A 136 15.26 -1.41 -10.01
N GLY A 137 15.77 -0.35 -10.57
CA GLY A 137 16.77 -0.42 -11.63
C GLY A 137 16.13 -0.59 -13.01
N CYS A 138 16.24 -1.76 -13.64
CA CYS A 138 15.64 -2.02 -14.96
C CYS A 138 14.10 -1.91 -14.95
N TRP A 139 13.44 -2.19 -13.83
CA TRP A 139 12.06 -1.85 -13.60
C TRP A 139 11.99 -0.42 -13.06
N ASN A 140 11.57 0.49 -13.90
CA ASN A 140 11.75 1.92 -13.69
C ASN A 140 10.48 2.71 -14.10
N PRO A 141 9.69 3.23 -13.15
CA PRO A 141 8.52 4.05 -13.46
C PRO A 141 8.87 5.41 -14.07
N PHE A 142 10.16 5.80 -14.06
CA PHE A 142 10.66 7.07 -14.58
C PHE A 142 11.33 6.90 -15.95
N ALA A 143 11.17 5.76 -16.62
CA ALA A 143 11.86 5.42 -17.88
C ALA A 143 11.60 6.41 -19.03
N ASN A 144 10.56 7.24 -18.95
CA ASN A 144 10.28 8.28 -19.94
C ASN A 144 11.30 9.44 -19.92
N PHE A 145 12.03 9.64 -18.80
CA PHE A 145 12.97 10.75 -18.63
C PHE A 145 14.23 10.40 -17.81
N TYR A 146 14.29 9.22 -17.21
CA TYR A 146 15.42 8.76 -16.42
C TYR A 146 15.77 7.32 -16.76
N ASP A 147 17.03 7.11 -17.17
CA ASP A 147 17.57 5.79 -17.47
C ASP A 147 18.31 5.24 -16.25
N SER A 148 17.68 4.32 -15.54
CA SER A 148 18.22 3.74 -14.31
C SER A 148 19.13 2.54 -14.62
N VAL A 149 20.29 2.50 -13.98
CA VAL A 149 21.21 1.37 -14.07
C VAL A 149 20.55 0.10 -13.56
N SER A 150 20.70 -1.00 -14.31
CA SER A 150 20.23 -2.32 -13.90
C SER A 150 20.96 -2.77 -12.64
N VAL A 151 20.21 -3.22 -11.63
CA VAL A 151 20.80 -3.66 -10.35
C VAL A 151 21.65 -4.91 -10.53
N SER A 152 21.33 -5.77 -11.51
CA SER A 152 22.15 -6.95 -11.85
C SER A 152 23.55 -6.62 -12.35
N ASP A 153 23.78 -5.38 -12.81
CA ASP A 153 25.10 -4.94 -13.31
C ASP A 153 25.99 -4.38 -12.20
N ILE A 154 25.46 -4.24 -10.99
CA ILE A 154 26.17 -3.68 -9.84
C ILE A 154 26.96 -4.79 -9.13
N ASN A 155 28.29 -4.63 -9.10
CA ASN A 155 29.21 -5.64 -8.59
C ASN A 155 30.07 -5.16 -7.41
N SER A 156 29.92 -3.92 -6.94
CA SER A 156 30.62 -3.42 -5.77
C SER A 156 29.69 -2.71 -4.81
N THR A 157 30.04 -2.70 -3.52
CA THR A 157 29.29 -1.95 -2.50
C THR A 157 29.36 -0.46 -2.76
N GLU A 158 30.46 0.04 -3.32
CA GLU A 158 30.58 1.44 -3.72
C GLU A 158 29.60 1.79 -4.84
N ASP A 159 29.50 0.95 -5.90
CA ASP A 159 28.54 1.22 -6.98
C ASP A 159 27.09 1.10 -6.49
N ALA A 160 26.80 0.18 -5.56
CA ALA A 160 25.50 0.06 -4.94
C ALA A 160 25.14 1.32 -4.12
N TYR A 161 26.08 1.83 -3.34
CA TYR A 161 25.91 3.05 -2.58
C TYR A 161 25.69 4.27 -3.50
N GLN A 162 26.53 4.43 -4.53
CA GLN A 162 26.39 5.51 -5.51
C GLN A 162 25.05 5.45 -6.24
N LYS A 163 24.58 4.25 -6.61
CA LYS A 163 23.25 4.10 -7.17
C LYS A 163 22.18 4.53 -6.18
N GLY A 164 22.29 4.15 -4.91
CA GLY A 164 21.37 4.58 -3.86
C GLY A 164 21.31 6.11 -3.72
N LEU A 165 22.45 6.79 -3.76
CA LEU A 165 22.52 8.25 -3.73
C LEU A 165 21.80 8.89 -4.93
N VAL A 166 22.07 8.39 -6.14
CA VAL A 166 21.49 8.96 -7.39
C VAL A 166 19.99 8.71 -7.47
N ASP A 167 19.52 7.49 -7.16
CA ASP A 167 18.10 7.17 -7.12
C ASP A 167 17.39 7.98 -6.03
N GLY A 168 18.02 8.12 -4.87
CA GLY A 168 17.49 8.89 -3.74
C GLY A 168 17.39 10.38 -4.08
N GLU A 169 18.40 10.98 -4.71
CA GLU A 169 18.36 12.37 -5.16
C GLU A 169 17.21 12.61 -6.14
N LEU A 170 17.04 11.73 -7.13
CA LEU A 170 15.93 11.82 -8.09
C LEU A 170 14.57 11.79 -7.38
N LEU A 171 14.37 10.80 -6.52
CA LEU A 171 13.10 10.60 -5.80
C LEU A 171 12.82 11.75 -4.85
N SER A 172 13.79 12.15 -4.04
CA SER A 172 13.67 13.27 -3.08
C SER A 172 13.30 14.57 -3.77
N ARG A 173 13.95 14.87 -4.90
CA ARG A 173 13.71 16.10 -5.68
C ARG A 173 12.27 16.17 -6.22
N MET A 174 11.66 15.04 -6.56
CA MET A 174 10.27 14.98 -6.99
C MET A 174 9.27 14.99 -5.83
N GLY A 175 9.71 14.74 -4.59
CA GLY A 175 8.86 14.69 -3.41
C GLY A 175 8.43 13.27 -2.98
N PHE A 176 9.06 12.22 -3.49
CA PHE A 176 8.90 10.87 -2.96
C PHE A 176 9.53 10.75 -1.58
N THR A 177 8.99 9.83 -0.77
CA THR A 177 9.45 9.58 0.60
C THR A 177 9.87 8.14 0.83
N ILE A 178 9.37 7.20 0.02
CA ILE A 178 9.69 5.77 0.14
C ILE A 178 9.99 5.22 -1.25
N ASN A 179 11.06 4.45 -1.37
CA ASN A 179 11.29 3.56 -2.51
C ASN A 179 11.04 2.11 -2.10
N PHE A 180 10.17 1.40 -2.81
CA PHE A 180 9.97 -0.04 -2.64
C PHE A 180 11.08 -0.82 -3.36
N ALA A 181 12.32 -0.56 -2.96
CA ALA A 181 13.56 -1.21 -3.35
C ALA A 181 14.56 -1.10 -2.18
N PRO A 182 15.60 -1.95 -2.15
CA PRO A 182 16.05 -2.87 -3.20
C PRO A 182 15.30 -4.20 -3.22
N VAL A 183 15.36 -4.90 -4.37
CA VAL A 183 14.96 -6.29 -4.50
C VAL A 183 16.13 -7.18 -4.05
N VAL A 184 15.89 -7.96 -3.00
CA VAL A 184 16.88 -8.85 -2.37
C VAL A 184 16.56 -10.34 -2.59
N ASP A 185 15.66 -10.63 -3.52
CA ASP A 185 15.35 -12.00 -3.90
C ASP A 185 16.59 -12.69 -4.50
N LEU A 186 16.90 -13.89 -4.05
CA LEU A 186 17.96 -14.72 -4.60
C LEU A 186 17.53 -15.22 -5.98
N ASP A 187 18.37 -15.00 -7.01
CA ASP A 187 18.18 -15.56 -8.35
C ASP A 187 16.74 -15.35 -8.90
N ASP A 188 16.25 -14.08 -8.90
CA ASP A 188 14.93 -13.75 -9.45
C ASP A 188 14.84 -14.19 -10.92
N LYS A 189 14.14 -15.29 -11.15
CA LYS A 189 14.02 -15.92 -12.48
C LYS A 189 13.02 -15.24 -13.39
N ILE A 190 12.20 -14.34 -12.84
CA ILE A 190 11.17 -13.63 -13.58
C ILE A 190 11.73 -12.30 -14.10
N TRP A 191 12.38 -11.54 -13.21
CA TRP A 191 12.93 -10.21 -13.51
C TRP A 191 14.34 -10.04 -12.95
N GLY A 192 15.27 -10.91 -13.34
CA GLY A 192 16.62 -10.96 -12.79
C GLY A 192 17.38 -9.64 -12.84
N CYS A 193 17.04 -8.75 -13.76
CA CYS A 193 17.71 -7.45 -13.91
C CYS A 193 17.51 -6.48 -12.73
N ARG A 194 16.55 -6.72 -11.86
CA ARG A 194 16.25 -5.87 -10.68
C ARG A 194 16.86 -6.38 -9.37
N SER A 195 17.46 -7.58 -9.38
CA SER A 195 18.07 -8.18 -8.19
C SER A 195 19.59 -8.08 -8.26
N PHE A 196 20.22 -7.84 -7.11
CA PHE A 196 21.67 -7.87 -7.01
C PHE A 196 22.24 -9.27 -7.32
N PRO A 197 23.44 -9.35 -7.95
CA PRO A 197 24.08 -10.63 -8.21
C PRO A 197 24.80 -11.18 -6.98
N GLY A 198 24.78 -12.49 -6.81
CA GLY A 198 25.57 -13.19 -5.78
C GLY A 198 24.74 -14.13 -4.91
N ASP A 199 25.38 -14.60 -3.86
CA ASP A 199 24.77 -15.37 -2.78
C ASP A 199 24.10 -14.43 -1.73
N GLU A 200 23.51 -15.01 -0.70
CA GLU A 200 22.79 -14.28 0.35
C GLU A 200 23.65 -13.21 1.01
N GLN A 201 24.92 -13.52 1.30
CA GLN A 201 25.82 -12.58 1.94
C GLN A 201 26.13 -11.42 1.01
N ARG A 202 26.45 -11.72 -0.24
CA ARG A 202 26.79 -10.70 -1.25
C ARG A 202 25.62 -9.77 -1.54
N ILE A 203 24.42 -10.32 -1.71
CA ILE A 203 23.21 -9.53 -1.93
C ILE A 203 22.93 -8.64 -0.71
N SER A 204 23.12 -9.16 0.51
CA SER A 204 22.93 -8.37 1.74
C SER A 204 23.91 -7.19 1.81
N GLU A 205 25.20 -7.37 1.50
CA GLU A 205 26.20 -6.31 1.48
C GLU A 205 25.88 -5.20 0.45
N LEU A 206 25.47 -5.60 -0.75
CA LEU A 206 25.10 -4.68 -1.82
C LEU A 206 23.79 -3.92 -1.48
N ALA A 207 22.79 -4.63 -0.95
CA ALA A 207 21.52 -4.04 -0.56
C ALA A 207 21.69 -3.06 0.60
N GLU A 208 22.51 -3.39 1.61
CA GLU A 208 22.82 -2.49 2.72
C GLU A 208 23.44 -1.19 2.20
N SER A 209 24.41 -1.28 1.30
CA SER A 209 25.07 -0.11 0.71
C SER A 209 24.10 0.76 -0.09
N TYR A 210 23.23 0.16 -0.88
CA TYR A 210 22.18 0.87 -1.61
C TYR A 210 21.20 1.58 -0.66
N ILE A 211 20.76 0.88 0.41
CA ILE A 211 19.86 1.43 1.42
C ILE A 211 20.48 2.66 2.10
N PHE A 212 21.78 2.59 2.46
CA PHE A 212 22.48 3.75 3.01
C PHE A 212 22.45 4.94 2.05
N GLY A 213 22.72 4.73 0.76
CA GLY A 213 22.66 5.79 -0.24
C GLY A 213 21.28 6.44 -0.34
N ILE A 214 20.22 5.64 -0.37
CA ILE A 214 18.82 6.13 -0.37
C ILE A 214 18.51 6.94 0.89
N GLN A 215 18.92 6.41 2.06
CA GLN A 215 18.62 7.04 3.35
C GLN A 215 19.37 8.37 3.55
N GLU A 216 20.57 8.53 3.00
CA GLU A 216 21.28 9.82 3.01
C GLU A 216 20.55 10.93 2.24
N GLN A 217 19.66 10.57 1.32
CA GLN A 217 18.77 11.51 0.62
C GLN A 217 17.44 11.75 1.34
N GLY A 218 17.30 11.25 2.57
CA GLY A 218 16.13 11.44 3.43
C GLY A 218 14.93 10.53 3.11
N LEU A 219 15.11 9.47 2.29
CA LEU A 219 14.06 8.54 1.93
C LEU A 219 14.11 7.26 2.78
N ILE A 220 13.00 6.57 2.80
CA ILE A 220 12.88 5.21 3.34
C ILE A 220 13.10 4.22 2.19
N ALA A 221 14.00 3.24 2.38
CA ALA A 221 14.16 2.10 1.49
C ALA A 221 13.39 0.89 2.04
N THR A 222 12.91 0.02 1.13
CA THR A 222 12.16 -1.18 1.49
C THR A 222 12.75 -2.40 0.81
N ALA A 223 13.55 -3.17 1.54
CA ALA A 223 14.05 -4.45 1.04
C ALA A 223 12.87 -5.41 0.82
N LYS A 224 12.80 -6.06 -0.35
CA LYS A 224 11.70 -6.94 -0.75
C LYS A 224 12.19 -8.10 -1.61
N HIS A 225 11.50 -9.24 -1.63
CA HIS A 225 10.20 -9.52 -1.05
C HIS A 225 10.38 -10.50 0.13
N TYR A 226 9.59 -10.36 1.16
CA TYR A 226 9.57 -11.34 2.23
C TYR A 226 8.38 -12.30 2.05
N PRO A 227 8.57 -13.62 2.20
CA PRO A 227 9.81 -14.36 2.52
C PRO A 227 10.74 -14.59 1.33
N GLY A 228 10.45 -14.10 0.13
CA GLY A 228 11.24 -14.22 -1.08
C GLY A 228 10.48 -14.85 -2.24
N LYS A 229 10.98 -14.65 -3.47
CA LYS A 229 10.39 -15.18 -4.72
C LYS A 229 11.24 -16.24 -5.41
N THR A 230 12.39 -16.56 -4.88
CA THR A 230 13.42 -17.43 -5.50
C THR A 230 12.89 -18.81 -5.93
N LEU A 231 11.95 -19.35 -5.18
CA LEU A 231 11.41 -20.69 -5.42
C LEU A 231 10.31 -20.75 -6.50
N VAL A 232 9.92 -19.61 -7.05
CA VAL A 232 8.83 -19.55 -8.03
C VAL A 232 9.33 -19.02 -9.37
N VAL A 233 8.81 -19.61 -10.45
CA VAL A 233 9.12 -19.21 -11.84
C VAL A 233 7.90 -18.63 -12.55
N LEU A 234 6.73 -18.59 -11.86
CA LEU A 234 5.49 -18.05 -12.36
C LEU A 234 5.28 -16.65 -11.79
N ASP A 235 4.73 -15.75 -12.61
CA ASP A 235 4.46 -14.38 -12.20
C ASP A 235 3.27 -14.31 -11.23
N PRO A 236 3.49 -13.92 -9.96
CA PRO A 236 2.42 -13.83 -8.97
C PRO A 236 1.38 -12.73 -9.27
N HIS A 237 1.64 -11.81 -10.22
CA HIS A 237 0.65 -10.83 -10.68
C HIS A 237 -0.36 -11.43 -11.65
N GLN A 238 -0.06 -12.59 -12.24
CA GLN A 238 -0.92 -13.23 -13.25
C GLN A 238 -1.67 -14.45 -12.70
N GLU A 239 -1.08 -15.14 -11.72
CA GLU A 239 -1.67 -16.35 -11.15
C GLU A 239 -1.29 -16.55 -9.68
N LEU A 240 -2.08 -17.37 -8.97
CA LEU A 240 -1.73 -17.75 -7.60
C LEU A 240 -0.53 -18.69 -7.60
N VAL A 241 0.56 -18.22 -7.04
CA VAL A 241 1.81 -18.97 -6.92
C VAL A 241 1.97 -19.48 -5.49
N VAL A 242 2.28 -20.78 -5.37
CA VAL A 242 2.57 -21.42 -4.08
C VAL A 242 4.01 -21.90 -4.10
N ALA A 243 4.82 -21.44 -3.15
CA ALA A 243 6.16 -21.96 -2.92
C ALA A 243 6.07 -23.09 -1.87
N GLU A 244 6.59 -24.27 -2.20
CA GLU A 244 6.77 -25.33 -1.23
C GLU A 244 8.05 -25.05 -0.44
N ILE A 245 7.90 -24.67 0.82
CA ILE A 245 9.00 -24.44 1.75
C ILE A 245 9.02 -25.57 2.75
N GLU A 246 10.10 -26.36 2.76
CA GLU A 246 10.31 -27.36 3.82
C GLU A 246 10.58 -26.60 5.12
N SER A 247 9.76 -26.87 6.14
CA SER A 247 10.00 -26.38 7.49
C SER A 247 11.13 -27.21 8.12
N GLU A 248 12.28 -26.61 8.40
CA GLU A 248 13.30 -27.18 9.28
C GLU A 248 12.82 -27.28 10.73
#